data_092bfd659be16e9f5d48a0e33ccf62ac
#
_entry.id   092bfd659be16e9f5d48a0e33ccf62ac
#
_cell.length_a   1.000
_cell.length_b   1.000
_cell.length_c   1.000
_cell.angle_alpha   90.00
_cell.angle_beta   90.00
_cell.angle_gamma   90.00
#
_symmetry.space_group_name_H-M   'P 1'
#
loop_
_entity.id
_entity.type
_entity.pdbx_description
1 polymer ?
#
loop_
_entity_poly.entity_id
_entity_poly.type
_entity_poly.pdbx_seq_one_letter_code
_entity_poly.pdbx_strand_id
1 'polypeptide(L)'
;RAEAEAKAIDVLKLLNFDDKKDAKSSDLTIADRKRLEIARALATEPRLLLLDEVMAGLRPAEVDEMVEIIRFLREQGITILVIEHIMRAIMALSDRIVVIHFGKKIAEGTPEQVASDENVIKAYLGDEYGVS
;
A
#
# COMPACT_ATOMS: atom_id res chain seq x y z
N ARG A 1 11.74 -17.40 23.24
CA ARG A 1 12.00 -15.95 23.20
C ARG A 1 12.99 -15.56 22.11
N ALA A 2 14.16 -16.19 22.04
CA ALA A 2 15.17 -15.91 21.02
C ALA A 2 14.66 -16.19 19.59
N GLU A 3 13.88 -17.24 19.40
CA GLU A 3 13.26 -17.58 18.11
C GLU A 3 12.22 -16.52 17.69
N ALA A 4 11.39 -16.07 18.61
CA ALA A 4 10.40 -15.02 18.34
C ALA A 4 11.07 -13.68 17.99
N GLU A 5 12.14 -13.34 18.67
CA GLU A 5 12.93 -12.14 18.41
C GLU A 5 13.60 -12.20 17.03
N ALA A 6 14.18 -13.35 16.68
CA ALA A 6 14.77 -13.55 15.36
C ALA A 6 13.73 -13.41 14.23
N LYS A 7 12.55 -13.98 14.39
CA LYS A 7 11.44 -13.83 13.43
C LYS A 7 10.97 -12.37 13.31
N ALA A 8 10.89 -11.66 14.44
CA ALA A 8 10.51 -10.24 14.42
C ALA A 8 11.53 -9.41 13.65
N ILE A 9 12.83 -9.65 13.86
CA ILE A 9 13.90 -8.97 13.12
C ILE A 9 13.81 -9.27 11.63
N ASP A 10 13.56 -10.52 11.25
CA ASP A 10 13.42 -10.91 9.84
C ASP A 10 12.26 -10.16 9.17
N VAL A 11 11.12 -10.03 9.84
CA VAL A 11 9.98 -9.23 9.33
C VAL A 11 10.37 -7.76 9.16
N LEU A 12 11.05 -7.18 10.13
CA LEU A 12 11.50 -5.78 10.04
C LEU A 12 12.48 -5.57 8.88
N LYS A 13 13.36 -6.53 8.61
CA LYS A 13 14.29 -6.48 7.47
C LYS A 13 13.56 -6.46 6.12
N LEU A 14 12.45 -7.20 5.98
CA LEU A 14 11.64 -7.18 4.77
C LEU A 14 11.13 -5.78 4.42
N LEU A 15 10.98 -4.93 5.43
CA LEU A 15 10.46 -3.57 5.30
C LEU A 15 11.55 -2.49 5.37
N ASN A 16 12.83 -2.89 5.39
CA ASN A 16 13.95 -1.96 5.64
C ASN A 16 13.75 -1.14 6.92
N PHE A 17 13.38 -1.81 8.01
CA PHE A 17 12.96 -1.17 9.25
C PHE A 17 13.67 -1.73 10.49
N ASP A 18 14.62 -2.62 10.30
CA ASP A 18 15.37 -3.27 11.37
C ASP A 18 16.31 -2.33 12.13
N ASP A 19 16.72 -1.23 11.52
CA ASP A 19 17.52 -0.17 12.18
C ASP A 19 16.76 0.51 13.33
N LYS A 20 15.43 0.43 13.33
CA LYS A 20 14.55 1.03 14.34
C LYS A 20 13.98 0.05 15.35
N LYS A 21 14.49 -1.17 15.39
CA LYS A 21 14.00 -2.24 16.28
C LYS A 21 13.94 -1.86 17.76
N ASP A 22 14.86 -1.02 18.21
CA ASP A 22 14.98 -0.58 19.60
C ASP A 22 14.38 0.83 19.85
N ALA A 23 13.81 1.46 18.81
CA ALA A 23 13.18 2.77 18.92
C ALA A 23 11.85 2.68 19.69
N LYS A 24 11.53 3.72 20.43
CA LYS A 24 10.21 3.84 21.04
C LYS A 24 9.18 4.17 19.96
N SER A 25 8.01 3.53 20.01
CA SER A 25 6.94 3.77 19.06
C SER A 25 6.47 5.23 19.02
N SER A 26 6.59 5.94 20.15
CA SER A 26 6.29 7.38 20.25
C SER A 26 7.21 8.26 19.39
N ASP A 27 8.42 7.79 19.11
CA ASP A 27 9.44 8.55 18.39
C ASP A 27 9.41 8.29 16.88
N LEU A 28 8.53 7.39 16.42
CA LEU A 28 8.37 7.04 15.02
C LEU A 28 7.60 8.10 14.24
N THR A 29 8.05 8.35 13.01
CA THR A 29 7.32 9.19 12.04
C THR A 29 6.02 8.51 11.60
N ILE A 30 5.16 9.23 10.90
CA ILE A 30 3.93 8.65 10.31
C ILE A 30 4.31 7.49 9.36
N ALA A 31 5.29 7.69 8.49
CA ALA A 31 5.76 6.66 7.58
C ALA A 31 6.28 5.42 8.31
N ASP A 32 7.05 5.61 9.38
CA ASP A 32 7.56 4.52 10.21
C ASP A 32 6.43 3.74 10.89
N ARG A 33 5.42 4.43 11.40
CA ARG A 33 4.25 3.80 12.01
C ARG A 33 3.47 2.95 11.00
N LYS A 34 3.34 3.44 9.77
CA LYS A 34 2.69 2.67 8.68
C LYS A 34 3.48 1.41 8.35
N ARG A 35 4.81 1.49 8.30
CA ARG A 35 5.65 0.30 8.13
C ARG A 35 5.51 -0.68 9.28
N LEU A 36 5.43 -0.19 10.51
CA LEU A 36 5.23 -1.02 11.70
C LEU A 36 3.86 -1.74 11.67
N GLU A 37 2.80 -1.07 11.22
CA GLU A 37 1.49 -1.70 11.02
C GLU A 37 1.56 -2.87 10.05
N ILE A 38 2.25 -2.69 8.93
CA ILE A 38 2.48 -3.75 7.94
C ILE A 38 3.33 -4.87 8.54
N ALA A 39 4.39 -4.55 9.27
CA ALA A 39 5.24 -5.54 9.93
C ALA A 39 4.46 -6.41 10.91
N ARG A 40 3.57 -5.83 11.69
CA ARG A 40 2.71 -6.56 12.62
C ARG A 40 1.78 -7.54 11.89
N ALA A 41 1.21 -7.13 10.77
CA ALA A 41 0.40 -8.02 9.94
C ALA A 41 1.23 -9.15 9.34
N LEU A 42 2.43 -8.85 8.83
CA LEU A 42 3.34 -9.85 8.25
C LEU A 42 3.82 -10.88 9.26
N ALA A 43 3.93 -10.51 10.54
CA ALA A 43 4.32 -11.43 11.60
C ALA A 43 3.34 -12.59 11.79
N THR A 44 2.12 -12.47 11.30
CA THR A 44 1.10 -13.55 11.29
C THR A 44 1.30 -14.54 10.12
N GLU A 45 2.29 -14.31 9.28
CA GLU A 45 2.57 -15.13 8.08
C GLU A 45 1.35 -15.25 7.15
N PRO A 46 0.77 -14.13 6.69
CA PRO A 46 -0.46 -14.14 5.92
C PRO A 46 -0.23 -14.59 4.48
N ARG A 47 -1.25 -15.24 3.90
CA ARG A 47 -1.34 -15.45 2.45
C ARG A 47 -2.09 -14.32 1.75
N LEU A 48 -2.93 -13.61 2.49
CA LEU A 48 -3.67 -12.44 2.04
C LEU A 48 -3.43 -11.29 3.02
N LEU A 49 -2.98 -10.17 2.49
CA LEU A 49 -2.73 -8.95 3.25
C LEU A 49 -3.70 -7.86 2.80
N LEU A 50 -4.44 -7.29 3.74
CA LEU A 50 -5.37 -6.20 3.51
C LEU A 50 -4.75 -4.89 3.99
N LEU A 51 -4.58 -3.93 3.07
CA LEU A 51 -3.99 -2.63 3.36
C LEU A 51 -5.02 -1.53 3.09
N ASP A 52 -5.49 -0.90 4.15
CA ASP A 52 -6.51 0.15 4.09
C ASP A 52 -5.86 1.52 4.31
N GLU A 53 -5.70 2.28 3.22
CA GLU A 53 -5.17 3.64 3.21
C GLU A 53 -3.82 3.79 3.94
N VAL A 54 -2.89 2.85 3.74
CA VAL A 54 -1.57 2.88 4.39
C VAL A 54 -0.67 4.02 3.91
N MET A 55 -1.08 4.74 2.87
CA MET A 55 -0.33 5.87 2.32
C MET A 55 -0.88 7.23 2.77
N ALA A 56 -1.95 7.23 3.57
CA ALA A 56 -2.53 8.46 4.08
C ALA A 56 -1.53 9.26 4.93
N GLY A 57 -1.39 10.54 4.63
CA GLY A 57 -0.48 11.44 5.33
C GLY A 57 0.99 11.31 4.96
N LEU A 58 1.34 10.48 3.99
CA LEU A 58 2.71 10.34 3.50
C LEU A 58 3.05 11.42 2.46
N ARG A 59 4.30 11.88 2.49
CA ARG A 59 4.84 12.73 1.43
C ARG A 59 5.02 11.92 0.13
N PRO A 60 5.07 12.58 -1.06
CA PRO A 60 5.22 11.87 -2.34
C PRO A 60 6.38 10.88 -2.38
N ALA A 61 7.55 11.23 -1.85
CA ALA A 61 8.70 10.33 -1.79
C ALA A 61 8.44 9.10 -0.88
N GLU A 62 7.73 9.30 0.23
CA GLU A 62 7.34 8.23 1.14
C GLU A 62 6.29 7.30 0.53
N VAL A 63 5.39 7.85 -0.30
CA VAL A 63 4.45 7.06 -1.10
C VAL A 63 5.20 6.15 -2.06
N ASP A 64 6.21 6.66 -2.75
CA ASP A 64 7.03 5.86 -3.67
C ASP A 64 7.76 4.73 -2.95
N GLU A 65 8.32 5.00 -1.77
CA GLU A 65 8.93 3.97 -0.93
C GLU A 65 7.92 2.90 -0.50
N MET A 66 6.71 3.30 -0.12
CA MET A 66 5.64 2.37 0.26
C MET A 66 5.20 1.51 -0.93
N VAL A 67 5.10 2.09 -2.11
CA VAL A 67 4.81 1.35 -3.35
C VAL A 67 5.86 0.26 -3.59
N GLU A 68 7.13 0.56 -3.44
CA GLU A 68 8.20 -0.42 -3.62
C GLU A 68 8.15 -1.53 -2.55
N ILE A 69 7.84 -1.20 -1.31
CA ILE A 69 7.65 -2.19 -0.23
C ILE A 69 6.50 -3.14 -0.57
N ILE A 70 5.34 -2.63 -0.96
CA ILE A 70 4.16 -3.44 -1.29
C ILE A 70 4.44 -4.31 -2.51
N ARG A 71 5.10 -3.75 -3.54
CA ARG A 71 5.51 -4.50 -4.72
C ARG A 71 6.42 -5.68 -4.36
N PHE A 72 7.40 -5.45 -3.50
CA PHE A 72 8.30 -6.48 -3.00
C PHE A 72 7.54 -7.59 -2.27
N LEU A 73 6.60 -7.25 -1.39
CA LEU A 73 5.78 -8.22 -0.67
C LEU A 73 4.93 -9.07 -1.63
N ARG A 74 4.39 -8.46 -2.67
CA ARG A 74 3.67 -9.18 -3.73
C ARG A 74 4.58 -10.19 -4.42
N GLU A 75 5.80 -9.81 -4.75
CA GLU A 75 6.80 -10.69 -5.37
C GLU A 75 7.19 -11.87 -4.46
N GLN A 76 7.05 -11.73 -3.15
CA GLN A 76 7.23 -12.82 -2.19
C GLN A 76 6.06 -13.83 -2.19
N GLY A 77 5.04 -13.63 -3.00
CA GLY A 77 3.91 -14.54 -3.13
C GLY A 77 2.71 -14.19 -2.25
N ILE A 78 2.70 -13.04 -1.60
CA ILE A 78 1.57 -12.58 -0.79
C ILE A 78 0.53 -11.94 -1.73
N THR A 79 -0.71 -12.38 -1.62
CA THR A 79 -1.84 -11.71 -2.27
C THR A 79 -2.21 -10.47 -1.48
N ILE A 80 -2.34 -9.33 -2.15
CA ILE A 80 -2.55 -8.05 -1.48
C ILE A 80 -3.81 -7.39 -2.02
N LEU A 81 -4.71 -6.99 -1.12
CA LEU A 81 -5.83 -6.11 -1.42
C LEU A 81 -5.53 -4.74 -0.81
N VAL A 82 -5.37 -3.75 -1.67
CA VAL A 82 -5.07 -2.36 -1.28
C VAL A 82 -6.30 -1.50 -1.49
N ILE A 83 -6.69 -0.73 -0.48
CA ILE A 83 -7.69 0.33 -0.60
C ILE A 83 -6.94 1.65 -0.54
N GLU A 84 -7.00 2.41 -1.62
CA GLU A 84 -6.30 3.69 -1.76
C GLU A 84 -7.08 4.65 -2.66
N HIS A 85 -6.80 5.93 -2.51
CA HIS A 85 -7.30 6.99 -3.39
C HIS A 85 -6.17 7.68 -4.17
N ILE A 86 -4.92 7.33 -3.93
CA ILE A 86 -3.77 7.86 -4.66
C ILE A 86 -3.62 7.08 -5.96
N MET A 87 -4.13 7.64 -7.06
CA MET A 87 -4.21 6.96 -8.36
C MET A 87 -2.85 6.49 -8.85
N ARG A 88 -1.82 7.30 -8.70
CA ARG A 88 -0.45 6.94 -9.09
C ARG A 88 0.02 5.64 -8.43
N ALA A 89 -0.24 5.48 -7.14
CA ALA A 89 0.13 4.28 -6.39
C ALA A 89 -0.67 3.06 -6.85
N ILE A 90 -1.98 3.20 -6.99
CA ILE A 90 -2.87 2.13 -7.45
C ILE A 90 -2.47 1.65 -8.85
N MET A 91 -2.21 2.56 -9.78
CA MET A 91 -1.79 2.22 -11.15
C MET A 91 -0.43 1.49 -11.17
N ALA A 92 0.50 1.86 -10.29
CA ALA A 92 1.82 1.25 -10.21
C ALA A 92 1.80 -0.15 -9.56
N LEU A 93 0.87 -0.42 -8.64
CA LEU A 93 0.83 -1.63 -7.82
C LEU A 93 -0.07 -2.72 -8.37
N SER A 94 -1.19 -2.35 -9.01
CA SER A 94 -2.30 -3.26 -9.16
C SER A 94 -2.23 -4.08 -10.43
N ASP A 95 -2.60 -5.36 -10.33
CA ASP A 95 -2.89 -6.22 -11.47
C ASP A 95 -4.34 -6.02 -11.92
N ARG A 96 -5.23 -5.76 -10.98
CA ARG A 96 -6.66 -5.53 -11.20
C ARG A 96 -7.16 -4.46 -10.25
N ILE A 97 -8.01 -3.57 -10.76
CA ILE A 97 -8.57 -2.46 -10.00
C ILE A 97 -10.10 -2.56 -10.04
N VAL A 98 -10.71 -2.37 -8.87
CA VAL A 98 -12.15 -2.15 -8.73
C VAL A 98 -12.33 -0.72 -8.24
N VAL A 99 -13.13 0.07 -8.95
CA VAL A 99 -13.40 1.47 -8.60
C VAL A 99 -14.78 1.60 -7.99
N ILE A 100 -14.83 2.19 -6.79
CA ILE A 100 -16.05 2.45 -6.04
C ILE A 100 -16.23 3.95 -5.92
N HIS A 101 -17.44 4.43 -6.19
CA HIS A 101 -17.81 5.83 -6.05
C HIS A 101 -19.21 5.91 -5.44
N PHE A 102 -19.34 6.63 -4.32
CA PHE A 102 -20.57 6.70 -3.52
C PHE A 102 -21.20 5.33 -3.24
N GLY A 103 -20.36 4.38 -2.81
CA GLY A 103 -20.80 3.03 -2.43
C GLY A 103 -21.16 2.10 -3.60
N LYS A 104 -20.95 2.53 -4.85
CA LYS A 104 -21.25 1.73 -6.05
C LYS A 104 -20.00 1.42 -6.84
N LYS A 105 -19.91 0.19 -7.34
CA LYS A 105 -18.86 -0.17 -8.31
C LYS A 105 -19.17 0.52 -9.64
N ILE A 106 -18.22 1.33 -10.11
CA ILE A 106 -18.35 2.06 -11.39
C ILE A 106 -17.42 1.52 -12.48
N ALA A 107 -16.37 0.81 -12.13
CA ALA A 107 -15.44 0.21 -13.08
C ALA A 107 -14.67 -0.95 -12.45
N GLU A 108 -14.16 -1.84 -13.30
CA GLU A 108 -13.30 -2.94 -12.92
C GLU A 108 -12.47 -3.38 -14.12
N GLY A 109 -11.18 -3.65 -13.92
CA GLY A 109 -10.30 -4.13 -14.97
C GLY A 109 -8.84 -3.93 -14.65
N THR A 110 -8.01 -4.04 -15.69
CA THR A 110 -6.58 -3.72 -15.61
C THR A 110 -6.38 -2.23 -15.34
N PRO A 111 -5.19 -1.81 -14.86
CA PRO A 111 -4.88 -0.37 -14.72
C PRO A 111 -5.17 0.43 -15.98
N GLU A 112 -4.79 -0.08 -17.15
CA GLU A 112 -5.02 0.59 -18.43
C GLU A 112 -6.50 0.75 -18.76
N GLN A 113 -7.30 -0.30 -18.53
CA GLN A 113 -8.75 -0.26 -18.77
C GLN A 113 -9.44 0.74 -17.84
N VAL A 114 -9.05 0.76 -16.58
CA VAL A 114 -9.62 1.67 -15.58
C VAL A 114 -9.23 3.11 -15.87
N ALA A 115 -7.98 3.37 -16.22
CA ALA A 115 -7.48 4.70 -16.54
C ALA A 115 -8.18 5.33 -17.76
N SER A 116 -8.67 4.53 -18.68
CA SER A 116 -9.39 4.98 -19.88
C SER A 116 -10.92 4.99 -19.74
N ASP A 117 -11.45 4.56 -18.60
CA ASP A 117 -12.88 4.56 -18.34
C ASP A 117 -13.40 5.97 -18.07
N GLU A 118 -14.39 6.42 -18.84
CA GLU A 118 -14.95 7.77 -18.72
C GLU A 118 -15.54 8.06 -17.34
N ASN A 119 -16.16 7.08 -16.69
CA ASN A 119 -16.74 7.27 -15.36
C ASN A 119 -15.66 7.46 -14.30
N VAL A 120 -14.54 6.76 -14.43
CA VAL A 120 -13.37 6.90 -13.56
C VAL A 120 -12.71 8.27 -13.75
N ILE A 121 -12.52 8.68 -15.00
CA ILE A 121 -11.94 9.99 -15.34
C ILE A 121 -12.80 11.11 -14.73
N LYS A 122 -14.10 11.07 -14.88
CA LYS A 122 -15.02 12.06 -14.32
C LYS A 122 -15.00 12.08 -12.78
N ALA A 123 -14.88 10.92 -12.14
CA ALA A 123 -14.96 10.82 -10.69
C ALA A 123 -13.64 11.15 -9.98
N TYR A 124 -12.50 10.82 -10.58
CA TYR A 124 -11.20 10.86 -9.91
C TYR A 124 -10.08 11.58 -10.67
N LEU A 125 -10.15 11.67 -11.99
CA LEU A 125 -9.05 12.16 -12.81
C LEU A 125 -9.34 13.49 -13.49
N GLY A 126 -10.57 13.99 -13.41
CA GLY A 126 -11.04 15.13 -14.19
C GLY A 126 -10.24 16.43 -14.01
N ASP A 127 -9.71 16.66 -12.80
CA ASP A 127 -8.96 17.87 -12.48
C ASP A 127 -7.45 17.74 -12.72
N GLU A 128 -6.90 16.53 -12.65
CA GLU A 128 -5.46 16.30 -12.81
C GLU A 128 -5.01 16.13 -14.26
N TYR A 129 -5.89 15.70 -15.13
CA TYR A 129 -5.57 15.41 -16.54
C TYR A 129 -6.14 16.40 -17.55
N GLY A 130 -6.69 17.53 -17.08
CA GLY A 130 -7.01 18.66 -17.94
C GLY A 130 -8.02 18.38 -19.05
N VAL A 131 -8.94 17.46 -18.85
CA VAL A 131 -10.06 17.26 -19.76
C VAL A 131 -11.20 18.17 -19.29
N SER A 132 -11.09 19.41 -19.69
CA SER A 132 -12.20 20.37 -19.64
C SER A 132 -13.19 20.08 -20.76
#